data_d3fe40d23119d98e8721e8290dde8918
#
_entry.id   d3fe40d23119d98e8721e8290dde8918
#
_cell.length_a   1.000
_cell.length_b   1.000
_cell.length_c   1.000
_cell.angle_alpha   90.00
_cell.angle_beta   90.00
_cell.angle_gamma   90.00
#
_symmetry.space_group_name_H-M   'P 1'
#
loop_
_entity.id
_entity.type
_entity.pdbx_description
1 polymer ?
#
loop_
_entity_poly.entity_id
_entity_poly.type
_entity_poly.pdbx_seq_one_letter_code
_entity_poly.pdbx_strand_id
1 'polypeptide(L)'
;MMAATRDHRDATGHHGTAAQPVCLLAISGSLRVASSNTALLRAAAQLAPVGVGINLYERLAGLPHFNPDLDDLDGRTAPPEVLDFRFRLDTSDGVIISSPEYAHGVPGAMKNAIDWVVSSGELYEKPVALLNASMSATHAYESLLEILTTADANVVREASVRVGLPTNRIGEAGIVSDPELSGQLRDALSAFARTIVDRRARARD
;
A
#
# COMPACT_ATOMS: atom_id res chain seq x y z
N MET A 1 -57.19 -13.64 43.15
CA MET A 1 -56.72 -14.42 42.01
C MET A 1 -56.29 -13.41 40.94
N MET A 2 -55.02 -12.96 40.97
CA MET A 2 -54.47 -11.92 40.15
C MET A 2 -53.50 -12.57 39.15
N ALA A 3 -53.75 -12.40 37.86
CA ALA A 3 -52.91 -12.84 36.76
C ALA A 3 -51.78 -11.89 36.53
N ALA A 4 -50.53 -12.38 36.56
CA ALA A 4 -49.34 -11.64 36.26
C ALA A 4 -49.07 -11.64 34.75
N THR A 5 -49.10 -10.50 34.11
CA THR A 5 -48.73 -10.27 32.72
C THR A 5 -47.21 -10.21 32.63
N ARG A 6 -46.58 -11.12 31.90
CA ARG A 6 -45.17 -11.10 31.56
C ARG A 6 -44.95 -10.20 30.34
N ASP A 7 -44.25 -9.12 30.55
CA ASP A 7 -43.75 -8.20 29.50
C ASP A 7 -42.47 -8.84 28.86
N HIS A 8 -42.60 -9.28 27.61
CA HIS A 8 -41.48 -9.72 26.79
C HIS A 8 -40.93 -8.50 26.05
N ARG A 9 -39.88 -7.94 26.59
CA ARG A 9 -39.05 -6.97 25.84
C ARG A 9 -38.07 -7.74 24.97
N ASP A 10 -38.32 -7.74 23.66
CA ASP A 10 -37.40 -8.16 22.62
C ASP A 10 -36.22 -7.18 22.60
N ALA A 11 -35.09 -7.64 23.11
CA ALA A 11 -33.80 -7.00 22.92
C ALA A 11 -33.20 -7.47 21.60
N THR A 12 -33.62 -6.87 20.47
CA THR A 12 -32.91 -7.01 19.20
C THR A 12 -31.62 -6.22 19.27
N GLY A 13 -30.57 -6.88 19.78
CA GLY A 13 -29.22 -6.37 19.70
C GLY A 13 -28.74 -6.42 18.25
N HIS A 14 -28.76 -5.26 17.58
CA HIS A 14 -28.03 -5.07 16.33
C HIS A 14 -26.54 -5.17 16.66
N HIS A 15 -25.96 -6.36 16.51
CA HIS A 15 -24.52 -6.51 16.43
C HIS A 15 -24.09 -5.92 15.08
N GLY A 16 -23.82 -4.63 15.04
CA GLY A 16 -23.08 -4.02 13.94
C GLY A 16 -21.74 -4.74 13.84
N THR A 17 -21.54 -5.54 12.82
CA THR A 17 -20.25 -6.13 12.51
C THR A 17 -19.29 -4.98 12.25
N ALA A 18 -18.39 -4.72 13.21
CA ALA A 18 -17.33 -3.73 13.03
C ALA A 18 -16.57 -4.10 11.74
N ALA A 19 -16.49 -3.15 10.81
CA ALA A 19 -15.78 -3.37 9.55
C ALA A 19 -14.35 -3.79 9.87
N GLN A 20 -13.88 -4.87 9.25
CA GLN A 20 -12.50 -5.34 9.44
C GLN A 20 -11.51 -4.23 9.02
N PRO A 21 -10.47 -3.96 9.83
CA PRO A 21 -9.49 -2.94 9.50
C PRO A 21 -8.82 -3.24 8.15
N VAL A 22 -8.46 -2.19 7.43
CA VAL A 22 -7.70 -2.28 6.18
C VAL A 22 -6.21 -2.23 6.53
N CYS A 23 -5.45 -3.24 6.11
CA CYS A 23 -4.01 -3.33 6.31
C CYS A 23 -3.28 -3.07 5.00
N LEU A 24 -2.47 -2.00 4.95
CA LEU A 24 -1.71 -1.60 3.76
C LEU A 24 -0.21 -1.85 3.98
N LEU A 25 0.46 -2.32 2.93
CA LEU A 25 1.92 -2.39 2.87
C LEU A 25 2.45 -1.17 2.10
N ALA A 26 3.34 -0.38 2.72
CA ALA A 26 3.95 0.78 2.09
C ALA A 26 5.41 0.47 1.71
N ILE A 27 5.77 0.67 0.43
CA ILE A 27 7.09 0.33 -0.12
C ILE A 27 7.74 1.59 -0.69
N SER A 28 8.91 1.95 -0.14
CA SER A 28 9.74 3.04 -0.68
C SER A 28 10.74 2.48 -1.69
N GLY A 29 10.73 2.99 -2.92
CA GLY A 29 11.75 2.68 -3.93
C GLY A 29 13.12 3.31 -3.66
N SER A 30 13.23 4.12 -2.61
CA SER A 30 14.47 4.79 -2.23
C SER A 30 15.14 4.10 -1.05
N LEU A 31 16.40 3.71 -1.21
CA LEU A 31 17.23 3.18 -0.13
C LEU A 31 17.97 4.28 0.67
N ARG A 32 17.76 5.53 0.32
CA ARG A 32 18.40 6.66 0.99
C ARG A 32 17.80 6.88 2.38
N VAL A 33 18.62 7.07 3.41
CA VAL A 33 18.17 7.32 4.79
C VAL A 33 17.26 8.56 4.87
N ALA A 34 17.69 9.68 4.28
CA ALA A 34 16.89 10.91 4.21
C ALA A 34 16.14 10.97 2.87
N SER A 35 15.15 10.07 2.71
CA SER A 35 14.35 9.96 1.49
C SER A 35 13.02 10.69 1.61
N SER A 36 12.72 11.58 0.66
CA SER A 36 11.40 12.22 0.54
C SER A 36 10.28 11.21 0.30
N ASN A 37 10.56 10.13 -0.46
CA ASN A 37 9.58 9.07 -0.70
C ASN A 37 9.25 8.30 0.59
N THR A 38 10.28 7.99 1.40
CA THR A 38 10.07 7.35 2.70
C THR A 38 9.36 8.28 3.68
N ALA A 39 9.73 9.59 3.69
CA ALA A 39 9.05 10.59 4.51
C ALA A 39 7.57 10.73 4.12
N LEU A 40 7.24 10.69 2.82
CA LEU A 40 5.88 10.73 2.32
C LEU A 40 5.06 9.51 2.80
N LEU A 41 5.64 8.30 2.75
CA LEU A 41 4.97 7.09 3.23
C LEU A 41 4.77 7.09 4.75
N ARG A 42 5.73 7.61 5.52
CA ARG A 42 5.59 7.77 6.98
C ARG A 42 4.51 8.80 7.33
N ALA A 43 4.47 9.92 6.60
CA ALA A 43 3.39 10.90 6.74
C ALA A 43 2.03 10.28 6.39
N ALA A 44 1.94 9.49 5.32
CA ALA A 44 0.73 8.74 4.96
C ALA A 44 0.27 7.81 6.09
N ALA A 45 1.20 7.12 6.76
CA ALA A 45 0.88 6.26 7.90
C ALA A 45 0.29 7.03 9.09
N GLN A 46 0.81 8.25 9.38
CA GLN A 46 0.24 9.12 10.43
C GLN A 46 -1.12 9.71 10.05
N LEU A 47 -1.35 9.94 8.77
CA LEU A 47 -2.57 10.56 8.25
C LEU A 47 -3.65 9.54 7.85
N ALA A 48 -3.40 8.25 8.08
CA ALA A 48 -4.32 7.18 7.72
C ALA A 48 -5.70 7.37 8.38
N PRO A 49 -6.80 7.13 7.65
CA PRO A 49 -8.14 7.19 8.22
C PRO A 49 -8.34 6.15 9.32
N VAL A 50 -9.32 6.37 10.19
CA VAL A 50 -9.70 5.39 11.21
C VAL A 50 -10.01 4.04 10.56
N GLY A 51 -9.47 2.97 11.12
CA GLY A 51 -9.62 1.62 10.57
C GLY A 51 -8.65 1.25 9.45
N VAL A 52 -7.69 2.11 9.11
CA VAL A 52 -6.62 1.82 8.14
C VAL A 52 -5.27 1.80 8.85
N GLY A 53 -4.57 0.68 8.76
CA GLY A 53 -3.18 0.53 9.22
C GLY A 53 -2.22 0.50 8.04
N ILE A 54 -1.11 1.23 8.11
CA ILE A 54 -0.07 1.27 7.08
C ILE A 54 1.25 0.82 7.69
N ASN A 55 1.81 -0.28 7.16
CA ASN A 55 3.08 -0.85 7.58
C ASN A 55 4.15 -0.59 6.52
N LEU A 56 5.25 0.02 6.89
CA LEU A 56 6.37 0.25 5.97
C LEU A 56 7.20 -1.03 5.82
N TYR A 57 7.52 -1.37 4.57
CA TYR A 57 8.51 -2.40 4.25
C TYR A 57 9.92 -1.80 4.25
N GLU A 58 10.66 -2.01 5.33
CA GLU A 58 11.98 -1.40 5.53
C GLU A 58 13.14 -2.26 5.02
N ARG A 59 12.85 -3.46 4.44
CA ARG A 59 13.86 -4.46 4.06
C ARG A 59 14.14 -4.52 2.56
N LEU A 60 13.70 -3.53 1.78
CA LEU A 60 13.89 -3.54 0.32
C LEU A 60 15.36 -3.72 -0.10
N ALA A 61 16.28 -3.10 0.63
CA ALA A 61 17.73 -3.23 0.39
C ALA A 61 18.29 -4.64 0.64
N GLY A 62 17.60 -5.45 1.40
CA GLY A 62 18.03 -6.82 1.75
C GLY A 62 17.55 -7.89 0.78
N LEU A 63 16.72 -7.54 -0.20
CA LEU A 63 16.30 -8.51 -1.21
C LEU A 63 17.49 -8.86 -2.11
N PRO A 64 17.81 -10.15 -2.29
CA PRO A 64 18.83 -10.56 -3.24
C PRO A 64 18.40 -10.19 -4.67
N HIS A 65 19.37 -10.13 -5.59
CA HIS A 65 19.03 -9.96 -7.00
C HIS A 65 18.16 -11.11 -7.48
N PHE A 66 17.13 -10.77 -8.25
CA PHE A 66 16.24 -11.77 -8.84
C PHE A 66 17.05 -12.76 -9.69
N ASN A 67 16.81 -14.02 -9.42
CA ASN A 67 17.35 -15.13 -10.18
C ASN A 67 16.23 -16.15 -10.41
N PRO A 68 15.85 -16.42 -11.66
CA PRO A 68 14.81 -17.39 -11.99
C PRO A 68 15.08 -18.81 -11.44
N ASP A 69 16.35 -19.19 -11.28
CA ASP A 69 16.72 -20.51 -10.72
C ASP A 69 16.35 -20.65 -9.23
N LEU A 70 16.11 -19.52 -8.54
CA LEU A 70 15.72 -19.46 -7.14
C LEU A 70 14.24 -19.07 -6.96
N ASP A 71 13.49 -19.01 -8.05
CA ASP A 71 12.09 -18.58 -8.09
C ASP A 71 11.18 -19.77 -8.46
N ASP A 72 11.15 -20.78 -7.61
CA ASP A 72 10.22 -21.89 -7.78
C ASP A 72 8.82 -21.53 -7.21
N LEU A 73 7.79 -22.01 -7.91
CA LEU A 73 6.37 -21.77 -7.51
C LEU A 73 6.04 -22.41 -6.16
N ASP A 74 6.80 -23.42 -5.73
CA ASP A 74 6.62 -24.10 -4.46
C ASP A 74 7.31 -23.36 -3.29
N GLY A 75 8.09 -22.30 -3.57
CA GLY A 75 8.83 -21.49 -2.60
C GLY A 75 9.97 -22.23 -1.88
N ARG A 76 10.38 -23.40 -2.38
CA ARG A 76 11.41 -24.24 -1.72
C ARG A 76 12.82 -23.71 -1.89
N THR A 77 13.07 -23.01 -2.99
CA THR A 77 14.37 -22.44 -3.34
C THR A 77 14.44 -20.93 -3.11
N ALA A 78 13.29 -20.28 -2.91
CA ALA A 78 13.23 -18.85 -2.70
C ALA A 78 13.95 -18.42 -1.41
N PRO A 79 14.80 -17.37 -1.47
CA PRO A 79 15.48 -16.83 -0.29
C PRO A 79 14.51 -16.41 0.81
N PRO A 80 14.89 -16.53 2.11
CA PRO A 80 14.01 -16.15 3.21
C PRO A 80 13.50 -14.70 3.18
N GLU A 81 14.32 -13.78 2.68
CA GLU A 81 13.98 -12.37 2.50
C GLU A 81 12.86 -12.19 1.46
N VAL A 82 12.88 -13.00 0.41
CA VAL A 82 11.85 -13.03 -0.64
C VAL A 82 10.56 -13.61 -0.09
N LEU A 83 10.64 -14.70 0.68
CA LEU A 83 9.46 -15.28 1.33
C LEU A 83 8.81 -14.32 2.34
N ASP A 84 9.60 -13.58 3.15
CA ASP A 84 9.07 -12.50 4.03
C ASP A 84 8.38 -11.40 3.22
N PHE A 85 8.96 -11.00 2.09
CA PHE A 85 8.37 -9.98 1.22
C PHE A 85 7.05 -10.42 0.60
N ARG A 86 7.01 -11.62 0.03
CA ARG A 86 5.80 -12.25 -0.53
C ARG A 86 4.70 -12.36 0.53
N PHE A 87 5.04 -12.90 1.71
CA PHE A 87 4.09 -13.02 2.82
C PHE A 87 3.48 -11.66 3.22
N ARG A 88 4.28 -10.59 3.28
CA ARG A 88 3.77 -9.25 3.62
C ARG A 88 2.88 -8.68 2.52
N LEU A 89 3.19 -8.94 1.26
CA LEU A 89 2.32 -8.58 0.15
C LEU A 89 1.01 -9.35 0.21
N ASP A 90 1.08 -10.68 0.37
CA ASP A 90 -0.10 -11.55 0.40
C ASP A 90 -1.06 -11.18 1.52
N THR A 91 -0.54 -10.95 2.72
CA THR A 91 -1.34 -10.59 3.91
C THR A 91 -1.83 -9.14 3.94
N SER A 92 -1.42 -8.30 3.00
CA SER A 92 -1.90 -6.92 2.88
C SER A 92 -3.14 -6.84 1.98
N ASP A 93 -4.05 -5.92 2.30
CA ASP A 93 -5.25 -5.64 1.50
C ASP A 93 -4.96 -4.76 0.28
N GLY A 94 -3.84 -4.05 0.32
CA GLY A 94 -3.37 -3.20 -0.75
C GLY A 94 -1.96 -2.70 -0.49
N VAL A 95 -1.35 -2.14 -1.52
CA VAL A 95 0.04 -1.68 -1.50
C VAL A 95 0.11 -0.20 -1.84
N ILE A 96 0.92 0.55 -1.10
CA ILE A 96 1.26 1.94 -1.43
C ILE A 96 2.74 1.97 -1.83
N ILE A 97 3.03 2.46 -3.04
CA ILE A 97 4.40 2.59 -3.52
C ILE A 97 4.75 4.06 -3.67
N SER A 98 5.91 4.46 -3.14
CA SER A 98 6.52 5.76 -3.41
C SER A 98 7.94 5.56 -3.91
N SER A 99 8.20 5.94 -5.17
CA SER A 99 9.48 5.65 -5.82
C SER A 99 10.09 6.91 -6.42
N PRO A 100 11.41 7.13 -6.25
CA PRO A 100 12.11 8.18 -6.95
C PRO A 100 12.32 7.82 -8.42
N GLU A 101 12.75 8.82 -9.21
CA GLU A 101 13.25 8.62 -10.55
C GLU A 101 14.77 8.68 -10.55
N TYR A 102 15.42 7.62 -11.05
CA TYR A 102 16.86 7.58 -11.25
C TYR A 102 17.17 7.26 -12.71
N ALA A 103 17.94 8.13 -13.36
CA ALA A 103 18.27 7.99 -14.78
C ALA A 103 17.04 7.74 -15.67
N HIS A 104 15.96 8.50 -15.43
CA HIS A 104 14.67 8.38 -16.13
C HIS A 104 14.01 6.98 -16.02
N GLY A 105 14.25 6.28 -14.93
CA GLY A 105 13.68 4.95 -14.71
C GLY A 105 13.34 4.66 -13.26
N VAL A 106 12.70 3.50 -13.08
CA VAL A 106 12.41 2.93 -11.76
C VAL A 106 13.72 2.48 -11.11
N PRO A 107 13.97 2.78 -9.83
CA PRO A 107 15.16 2.32 -9.12
C PRO A 107 15.32 0.80 -9.20
N GLY A 108 16.55 0.34 -9.41
CA GLY A 108 16.84 -1.10 -9.53
C GLY A 108 16.33 -1.94 -8.36
N ALA A 109 16.40 -1.42 -7.12
CA ALA A 109 15.88 -2.12 -5.96
C ALA A 109 14.36 -2.35 -6.02
N MET A 110 13.59 -1.36 -6.51
CA MET A 110 12.14 -1.48 -6.68
C MET A 110 11.81 -2.46 -7.81
N LYS A 111 12.50 -2.34 -8.96
CA LYS A 111 12.30 -3.28 -10.08
C LYS A 111 12.62 -4.71 -9.65
N ASN A 112 13.74 -4.92 -8.95
CA ASN A 112 14.12 -6.20 -8.40
C ASN A 112 13.08 -6.81 -7.46
N ALA A 113 12.48 -5.99 -6.60
CA ALA A 113 11.41 -6.45 -5.71
C ALA A 113 10.17 -6.92 -6.48
N ILE A 114 9.79 -6.20 -7.54
CA ILE A 114 8.65 -6.59 -8.38
C ILE A 114 8.97 -7.88 -9.15
N ASP A 115 10.19 -8.03 -9.67
CA ASP A 115 10.60 -9.25 -10.39
C ASP A 115 10.41 -10.52 -9.54
N TRP A 116 10.67 -10.45 -8.24
CA TRP A 116 10.49 -11.55 -7.30
C TRP A 116 9.03 -11.96 -7.06
N VAL A 117 8.04 -11.17 -7.49
CA VAL A 117 6.62 -11.40 -7.20
C VAL A 117 5.74 -11.53 -8.46
N VAL A 118 6.34 -11.48 -9.65
CA VAL A 118 5.61 -11.65 -10.91
C VAL A 118 5.13 -13.09 -11.07
N SER A 119 6.01 -14.07 -10.87
CA SER A 119 5.68 -15.49 -11.05
C SER A 119 4.77 -16.03 -9.97
N SER A 120 4.94 -15.58 -8.72
CA SER A 120 4.16 -16.02 -7.56
C SER A 120 2.82 -15.31 -7.40
N GLY A 121 2.64 -14.15 -8.06
CA GLY A 121 1.33 -13.52 -8.26
C GLY A 121 0.79 -12.71 -7.07
N GLU A 122 1.60 -12.33 -6.06
CA GLU A 122 1.10 -11.56 -4.91
C GLU A 122 0.57 -10.18 -5.29
N LEU A 123 0.90 -9.69 -6.50
CA LEU A 123 0.34 -8.45 -7.05
C LEU A 123 -0.91 -8.67 -7.93
N TYR A 124 -1.24 -9.92 -8.29
CA TYR A 124 -2.39 -10.21 -9.13
C TYR A 124 -3.68 -9.61 -8.53
N GLU A 125 -4.32 -8.74 -9.31
CA GLU A 125 -5.48 -7.94 -8.88
C GLU A 125 -5.32 -7.18 -7.54
N LYS A 126 -4.14 -7.12 -6.94
CA LYS A 126 -3.89 -6.39 -5.70
C LYS A 126 -4.10 -4.89 -5.91
N PRO A 127 -4.91 -4.20 -5.09
CA PRO A 127 -5.01 -2.75 -5.13
C PRO A 127 -3.65 -2.11 -4.86
N VAL A 128 -3.22 -1.21 -5.74
CA VAL A 128 -1.96 -0.46 -5.61
C VAL A 128 -2.23 1.03 -5.77
N ALA A 129 -1.68 1.85 -4.86
CA ALA A 129 -1.67 3.30 -4.98
C ALA A 129 -0.23 3.80 -5.15
N LEU A 130 -0.02 4.76 -6.06
CA LEU A 130 1.28 5.37 -6.32
C LEU A 130 1.32 6.78 -5.72
N LEU A 131 2.17 6.99 -4.71
CA LEU A 131 2.43 8.31 -4.14
C LEU A 131 3.77 8.83 -4.67
N ASN A 132 3.73 9.82 -5.57
CA ASN A 132 4.94 10.40 -6.13
C ASN A 132 5.33 11.67 -5.36
N ALA A 133 6.50 11.67 -4.75
CA ALA A 133 7.05 12.79 -3.98
C ALA A 133 7.61 13.92 -4.88
N SER A 134 7.53 13.80 -6.20
CA SER A 134 8.06 14.74 -7.17
C SER A 134 7.09 15.00 -8.31
N MET A 135 6.89 16.26 -8.67
CA MET A 135 6.09 16.63 -9.84
C MET A 135 6.82 16.37 -11.18
N SER A 136 8.16 16.31 -11.17
CA SER A 136 8.97 16.14 -12.37
C SER A 136 9.36 14.68 -12.68
N ALA A 137 9.16 13.74 -11.76
CA ALA A 137 9.48 12.34 -11.94
C ALA A 137 8.36 11.64 -12.74
N THR A 138 8.33 11.87 -14.06
CA THR A 138 7.28 11.34 -14.95
C THR A 138 7.65 10.00 -15.56
N HIS A 139 8.89 9.82 -15.97
CA HIS A 139 9.36 8.59 -16.64
C HIS A 139 9.32 7.39 -15.71
N ALA A 140 9.81 7.53 -14.48
CA ALA A 140 9.73 6.44 -13.51
C ALA A 140 8.30 6.11 -13.12
N TYR A 141 7.41 7.11 -13.03
CA TYR A 141 6.00 6.88 -12.73
C TYR A 141 5.31 6.09 -13.84
N GLU A 142 5.48 6.49 -15.10
CA GLU A 142 4.90 5.80 -16.26
C GLU A 142 5.47 4.38 -16.41
N SER A 143 6.78 4.22 -16.25
CA SER A 143 7.43 2.91 -16.28
C SER A 143 6.93 1.99 -15.14
N LEU A 144 6.77 2.52 -13.93
CA LEU A 144 6.26 1.75 -12.80
C LEU A 144 4.80 1.34 -13.00
N LEU A 145 3.99 2.22 -13.57
CA LEU A 145 2.61 1.93 -13.93
C LEU A 145 2.53 0.77 -14.94
N GLU A 146 3.37 0.79 -15.98
CA GLU A 146 3.44 -0.29 -16.98
C GLU A 146 3.89 -1.61 -16.36
N ILE A 147 4.94 -1.58 -15.51
CA ILE A 147 5.42 -2.77 -14.81
C ILE A 147 4.33 -3.38 -13.91
N LEU A 148 3.60 -2.56 -13.16
CA LEU A 148 2.51 -3.02 -12.31
C LEU A 148 1.33 -3.56 -13.11
N THR A 149 1.03 -2.96 -14.26
CA THR A 149 0.01 -3.46 -15.19
C THR A 149 0.40 -4.81 -15.75
N THR A 150 1.67 -5.00 -16.11
CA THR A 150 2.20 -6.29 -16.58
C THR A 150 2.17 -7.38 -15.48
N ALA A 151 2.26 -6.98 -14.21
CA ALA A 151 2.09 -7.86 -13.06
C ALA A 151 0.62 -8.05 -12.63
N ASP A 152 -0.33 -7.66 -13.49
CA ASP A 152 -1.78 -7.71 -13.25
C ASP A 152 -2.24 -7.02 -11.96
N ALA A 153 -1.49 -6.03 -11.46
CA ALA A 153 -1.89 -5.24 -10.31
C ALA A 153 -3.03 -4.26 -10.66
N ASN A 154 -3.94 -4.06 -9.72
CA ASN A 154 -5.01 -3.09 -9.87
C ASN A 154 -4.56 -1.70 -9.37
N VAL A 155 -4.00 -0.88 -10.25
CA VAL A 155 -3.57 0.48 -9.89
C VAL A 155 -4.79 1.40 -9.74
N VAL A 156 -5.04 1.83 -8.49
CA VAL A 156 -6.16 2.72 -8.13
C VAL A 156 -5.77 4.16 -8.44
N ARG A 157 -6.24 4.68 -9.57
CA ARG A 157 -5.86 6.02 -10.06
C ARG A 157 -6.32 7.14 -9.14
N GLU A 158 -7.49 7.01 -8.52
CA GLU A 158 -8.07 7.99 -7.59
C GLU A 158 -7.29 8.10 -6.28
N ALA A 159 -6.50 7.07 -5.96
CA ALA A 159 -5.62 7.03 -4.80
C ALA A 159 -4.15 7.33 -5.17
N SER A 160 -3.84 7.43 -6.46
CA SER A 160 -2.50 7.68 -6.97
C SER A 160 -2.30 9.18 -7.19
N VAL A 161 -1.46 9.79 -6.36
CA VAL A 161 -1.27 11.25 -6.38
C VAL A 161 0.19 11.65 -6.49
N ARG A 162 0.42 12.76 -7.19
CA ARG A 162 1.72 13.45 -7.22
C ARG A 162 1.70 14.54 -6.18
N VAL A 163 2.45 14.34 -5.10
CA VAL A 163 2.57 15.30 -4.01
C VAL A 163 3.79 16.18 -4.29
N GLY A 164 3.55 17.40 -4.71
CA GLY A 164 4.60 18.36 -5.04
C GLY A 164 5.31 18.86 -3.78
N LEU A 165 6.24 18.09 -3.25
CA LEU A 165 7.00 18.51 -2.07
C LEU A 165 7.80 19.77 -2.39
N PRO A 166 7.72 20.81 -1.55
CA PRO A 166 8.39 22.11 -1.80
C PRO A 166 9.92 21.99 -1.82
N THR A 167 10.45 20.95 -1.20
CA THR A 167 11.87 20.62 -1.20
C THR A 167 12.07 19.14 -0.94
N ASN A 168 13.15 18.58 -1.48
CA ASN A 168 13.55 17.20 -1.22
C ASN A 168 14.11 16.98 0.21
N ARG A 169 14.09 18.00 1.06
CA ARG A 169 14.53 17.96 2.46
C ARG A 169 13.37 18.01 3.45
N ILE A 170 12.12 18.14 2.97
CA ILE A 170 10.96 18.09 3.85
C ILE A 170 10.85 16.71 4.47
N GLY A 171 10.78 16.66 5.80
CA GLY A 171 10.59 15.44 6.55
C GLY A 171 9.10 15.15 6.78
N GLU A 172 8.82 14.00 7.37
CA GLU A 172 7.49 13.52 7.74
C GLU A 172 6.67 14.58 8.49
N ALA A 173 7.22 15.16 9.56
CA ALA A 173 6.54 16.19 10.37
C ALA A 173 6.15 17.42 9.54
N GLY A 174 7.01 17.85 8.60
CA GLY A 174 6.72 18.94 7.71
C GLY A 174 5.56 18.63 6.75
N ILE A 175 5.49 17.42 6.23
CA ILE A 175 4.39 16.97 5.35
C ILE A 175 3.07 16.91 6.15
N VAL A 176 3.10 16.36 7.36
CA VAL A 176 1.91 16.25 8.21
C VAL A 176 1.37 17.62 8.64
N SER A 177 2.26 18.57 8.92
CA SER A 177 1.88 19.92 9.37
C SER A 177 1.45 20.87 8.25
N ASP A 178 1.76 20.55 7.00
CA ASP A 178 1.33 21.33 5.84
C ASP A 178 -0.11 20.99 5.48
N PRO A 179 -1.05 21.96 5.52
CA PRO A 179 -2.47 21.68 5.29
C PRO A 179 -2.78 21.16 3.89
N GLU A 180 -2.05 21.63 2.86
CA GLU A 180 -2.26 21.20 1.48
C GLU A 180 -1.75 19.77 1.26
N LEU A 181 -0.51 19.49 1.66
CA LEU A 181 0.09 18.17 1.52
C LEU A 181 -0.66 17.11 2.33
N SER A 182 -1.00 17.43 3.58
CA SER A 182 -1.76 16.52 4.44
C SER A 182 -3.19 16.31 3.94
N GLY A 183 -3.82 17.33 3.36
CA GLY A 183 -5.13 17.23 2.71
C GLY A 183 -5.10 16.27 1.54
N GLN A 184 -4.17 16.45 0.59
CA GLN A 184 -4.00 15.57 -0.57
C GLN A 184 -3.78 14.10 -0.16
N LEU A 185 -2.95 13.86 0.88
CA LEU A 185 -2.71 12.50 1.37
C LEU A 185 -3.97 11.89 2.01
N ARG A 186 -4.71 12.63 2.83
CA ARG A 186 -5.96 12.13 3.46
C ARG A 186 -6.99 11.76 2.41
N ASP A 187 -7.14 12.55 1.37
CA ASP A 187 -8.08 12.30 0.27
C ASP A 187 -7.70 11.04 -0.50
N ALA A 188 -6.42 10.89 -0.86
CA ALA A 188 -5.89 9.71 -1.55
C ALA A 188 -6.07 8.44 -0.70
N LEU A 189 -5.71 8.47 0.59
CA LEU A 189 -5.84 7.33 1.50
C LEU A 189 -7.32 6.96 1.72
N SER A 190 -8.19 7.94 1.81
CA SER A 190 -9.63 7.71 1.95
C SER A 190 -10.23 7.08 0.69
N ALA A 191 -9.81 7.52 -0.51
CA ALA A 191 -10.20 6.91 -1.77
C ALA A 191 -9.69 5.46 -1.86
N PHE A 192 -8.43 5.21 -1.47
CA PHE A 192 -7.85 3.88 -1.48
C PHE A 192 -8.58 2.92 -0.55
N ALA A 193 -8.84 3.34 0.69
CA ALA A 193 -9.57 2.54 1.65
C ALA A 193 -10.99 2.19 1.17
N ARG A 194 -11.72 3.14 0.57
CA ARG A 194 -13.04 2.88 -0.01
C ARG A 194 -12.97 1.83 -1.11
N THR A 195 -12.03 1.94 -2.05
CA THR A 195 -11.87 0.96 -3.14
C THR A 195 -11.64 -0.45 -2.60
N ILE A 196 -10.81 -0.60 -1.54
CA ILE A 196 -10.53 -1.89 -0.93
C ILE A 196 -11.78 -2.45 -0.23
N VAL A 197 -12.50 -1.62 0.52
CA VAL A 197 -13.74 -2.04 1.22
C VAL A 197 -14.81 -2.48 0.21
N ASP A 198 -15.01 -1.72 -0.85
CA ASP A 198 -15.98 -2.03 -1.92
C ASP A 198 -15.63 -3.34 -2.64
N ARG A 199 -14.33 -3.58 -2.87
CA ARG A 199 -13.86 -4.84 -3.45
C ARG A 199 -14.12 -6.03 -2.51
N ARG A 200 -13.83 -5.88 -1.21
CA ARG A 200 -14.13 -6.93 -0.21
C ARG A 200 -15.63 -7.26 -0.13
N ALA A 201 -16.48 -6.25 -0.28
CA ALA A 201 -17.93 -6.47 -0.29
C ALA A 201 -18.36 -7.30 -1.50
N ARG A 202 -17.88 -6.95 -2.71
CA ARG A 202 -18.19 -7.69 -3.96
C ARG A 202 -17.67 -9.13 -3.99
N ALA A 203 -16.57 -9.43 -3.29
CA ALA A 203 -16.02 -10.78 -3.21
C ALA A 203 -16.81 -11.72 -2.25
N ARG A 204 -17.73 -11.18 -1.46
CA ARG A 204 -18.59 -11.91 -0.52
C ARG A 204 -19.98 -12.25 -1.09
N ASP A 205 -20.36 -11.54 -2.15
CA ASP A 205 -21.62 -11.74 -2.90
C ASP A 205 -21.43 -12.78 -4.02
#